data_1ae77c7c9cfa2822bbf87e8d559f6bb6
#
_entry.id   1ae77c7c9cfa2822bbf87e8d559f6bb6
#
_cell.length_a   1.000
_cell.length_b   1.000
_cell.length_c   1.000
_cell.angle_alpha   90.00
_cell.angle_beta   90.00
_cell.angle_gamma   90.00
#
_symmetry.space_group_name_H-M   'P 1'
#
loop_
_entity.id
_entity.type
_entity.pdbx_description
1 polymer ?
#
loop_
_entity_poly.entity_id
_entity_poly.type
_entity_poly.pdbx_seq_one_letter_code
_entity_poly.pdbx_strand_id
1 'polypeptide(L)'
;MATENFIVTTLPDYVENNKELLVNRFGLLGNGTRQRISIQTGVKGKEALNYLDMTVVLQDGTNCAFTPEGNAELTQREVETALIKVDMEFCPRKLRGKYAEYLIRNNAVEEGKKLPFEEYIVNFIIDSINEQIETMMWQGDTTLVDDKTRKWINGFIKIAKGEDDVIDVAIASTKTAYEAITDVYMAIPEKVLEMSPEIYVSPALFRKFVQEMVQMNYYHFPVGTPVGEFVLPGTDVKVVKTKGLAGTRSILATFPQNLFYACDMEDDNEDIDLWYSKDDRVFKLEVLFNSGVEIAYPDMVVLGEIAA
;
A
#
# COMPACT_ATOMS: atom_id res chain seq x y z
N MET A 1 39.78 16.68 -6.91
CA MET A 1 40.15 15.30 -6.56
C MET A 1 39.69 14.87 -5.16
N ALA A 2 39.82 15.70 -4.12
CA ALA A 2 39.37 15.32 -2.74
C ALA A 2 37.85 15.06 -2.60
N THR A 3 37.01 15.81 -3.31
CA THR A 3 35.55 15.69 -3.25
C THR A 3 34.99 14.46 -3.99
N GLU A 4 35.72 13.88 -4.95
CA GLU A 4 35.29 12.64 -5.63
C GLU A 4 35.48 11.40 -4.76
N ASN A 5 36.63 11.35 -4.03
CA ASN A 5 36.88 10.24 -3.11
C ASN A 5 35.94 10.27 -1.91
N PHE A 6 35.49 11.42 -1.46
CA PHE A 6 34.56 11.53 -0.34
C PHE A 6 33.20 10.91 -0.66
N ILE A 7 32.60 11.25 -1.80
CA ILE A 7 31.28 10.67 -2.21
C ILE A 7 31.38 9.17 -2.46
N VAL A 8 32.49 8.68 -3.00
CA VAL A 8 32.69 7.26 -3.35
C VAL A 8 32.80 6.37 -2.11
N THR A 9 33.29 6.90 -0.99
CA THR A 9 33.45 6.13 0.25
C THR A 9 32.29 6.34 1.22
N THR A 10 31.73 7.54 1.31
CA THR A 10 30.71 7.87 2.31
C THR A 10 29.33 7.31 1.99
N LEU A 11 28.95 7.19 0.72
CA LEU A 11 27.63 6.70 0.35
C LEU A 11 27.44 5.20 0.63
N PRO A 12 28.37 4.29 0.25
CA PRO A 12 28.32 2.89 0.68
C PRO A 12 28.35 2.73 2.20
N ASP A 13 29.29 3.43 2.88
CA ASP A 13 29.41 3.39 4.34
C ASP A 13 28.12 3.86 5.04
N TYR A 14 27.42 4.84 4.47
CA TYR A 14 26.14 5.32 5.00
C TYR A 14 25.05 4.21 4.90
N VAL A 15 24.95 3.55 3.76
CA VAL A 15 23.96 2.46 3.56
C VAL A 15 24.26 1.29 4.49
N GLU A 16 25.51 0.87 4.57
CA GLU A 16 25.95 -0.23 5.45
C GLU A 16 25.66 0.08 6.93
N ASN A 17 25.98 1.28 7.40
CA ASN A 17 25.73 1.69 8.80
C ASN A 17 24.25 1.88 9.17
N ASN A 18 23.37 2.10 8.19
CA ASN A 18 21.94 2.36 8.42
C ASN A 18 21.04 1.28 7.79
N LYS A 19 21.58 0.12 7.43
CA LYS A 19 20.89 -0.94 6.69
C LYS A 19 19.56 -1.32 7.32
N GLU A 20 19.52 -1.66 8.61
CA GLU A 20 18.31 -2.03 9.33
C GLU A 20 17.22 -0.93 9.30
N LEU A 21 17.63 0.34 9.47
CA LEU A 21 16.72 1.47 9.45
C LEU A 21 16.13 1.68 8.04
N LEU A 22 16.94 1.48 7.00
CA LEU A 22 16.54 1.62 5.62
C LEU A 22 15.58 0.49 5.21
N VAL A 23 15.90 -0.76 5.57
CA VAL A 23 15.03 -1.92 5.34
C VAL A 23 13.68 -1.72 6.02
N ASN A 24 13.67 -1.34 7.30
CA ASN A 24 12.42 -1.01 8.00
C ASN A 24 11.59 0.09 7.30
N ARG A 25 12.24 1.06 6.70
CA ARG A 25 11.57 2.18 6.02
C ARG A 25 10.88 1.77 4.73
N PHE A 26 11.44 0.87 3.96
CA PHE A 26 10.75 0.42 2.74
C PHE A 26 9.87 -0.82 2.97
N GLY A 27 10.20 -1.69 3.90
CA GLY A 27 9.41 -2.86 4.24
C GLY A 27 8.16 -2.54 5.07
N LEU A 28 8.33 -2.13 6.32
CA LEU A 28 7.23 -1.92 7.27
C LEU A 28 6.65 -0.50 7.25
N LEU A 29 7.50 0.52 7.23
CA LEU A 29 7.08 1.91 7.39
C LEU A 29 6.69 2.58 6.07
N GLY A 30 6.40 1.82 5.02
CA GLY A 30 5.93 2.37 3.75
C GLY A 30 4.81 3.39 3.93
N ASN A 31 4.82 4.43 3.12
CA ASN A 31 3.79 5.47 3.14
C ASN A 31 2.50 4.95 2.49
N GLY A 32 1.35 5.45 2.93
CA GLY A 32 0.06 5.20 2.27
C GLY A 32 -0.72 4.02 2.84
N THR A 33 -1.10 3.06 2.00
CA THR A 33 -2.00 1.96 2.37
C THR A 33 -1.42 1.04 3.44
N ARG A 34 -0.11 0.72 3.38
CA ARG A 34 0.54 -0.20 4.32
C ARG A 34 0.44 0.22 5.80
N GLN A 35 0.32 1.50 6.09
CA GLN A 35 0.13 1.99 7.46
C GLN A 35 -1.26 1.72 8.04
N ARG A 36 -2.21 1.29 7.21
CA ARG A 36 -3.61 1.09 7.58
C ARG A 36 -4.03 -0.36 7.64
N ILE A 37 -3.41 -1.20 6.82
CA ILE A 37 -3.75 -2.60 6.63
C ILE A 37 -2.95 -3.50 7.56
N SER A 38 -3.34 -4.76 7.64
CA SER A 38 -2.61 -5.79 8.38
C SER A 38 -1.31 -6.16 7.67
N ILE A 39 -0.19 -6.12 8.40
CA ILE A 39 1.11 -6.56 7.89
C ILE A 39 1.47 -7.88 8.56
N GLN A 40 1.83 -8.87 7.74
CA GLN A 40 2.36 -10.15 8.19
C GLN A 40 3.81 -10.27 7.77
N THR A 41 4.70 -10.41 8.74
CA THR A 41 6.14 -10.56 8.55
C THR A 41 6.55 -12.03 8.59
N GLY A 42 7.73 -12.35 8.04
CA GLY A 42 8.29 -13.70 8.07
C GLY A 42 7.68 -14.67 7.05
N VAL A 43 6.97 -14.16 6.04
CA VAL A 43 6.34 -15.00 5.01
C VAL A 43 7.33 -15.31 3.89
N LYS A 44 7.72 -16.60 3.80
CA LYS A 44 8.64 -17.13 2.78
C LYS A 44 7.86 -17.96 1.75
N GLY A 45 7.45 -17.34 0.66
CA GLY A 45 6.73 -18.00 -0.42
C GLY A 45 5.23 -18.06 -0.17
N LYS A 46 4.72 -19.12 0.48
CA LYS A 46 3.28 -19.29 0.76
C LYS A 46 3.05 -19.49 2.24
N GLU A 47 2.10 -18.77 2.78
CA GLU A 47 1.64 -18.95 4.16
C GLU A 47 0.12 -19.01 4.22
N ALA A 48 -0.41 -19.88 5.08
CA ALA A 48 -1.83 -20.06 5.26
C ALA A 48 -2.38 -19.04 6.27
N LEU A 49 -3.31 -18.22 5.84
CA LEU A 49 -4.15 -17.39 6.69
C LEU A 49 -5.35 -18.23 7.15
N ASN A 50 -5.41 -18.52 8.44
CA ASN A 50 -6.50 -19.32 9.00
C ASN A 50 -7.64 -18.43 9.46
N TYR A 51 -8.85 -18.71 8.99
CA TYR A 51 -10.07 -18.02 9.37
C TYR A 51 -11.00 -18.99 10.08
N LEU A 52 -11.61 -18.50 11.15
CA LEU A 52 -12.62 -19.24 11.88
C LEU A 52 -13.98 -18.57 11.63
N ASP A 53 -14.84 -19.25 10.89
CA ASP A 53 -16.24 -18.87 10.80
C ASP A 53 -17.06 -19.70 11.78
N MET A 54 -17.81 -19.00 12.63
CA MET A 54 -18.60 -19.63 13.69
C MET A 54 -20.04 -19.12 13.66
N THR A 55 -20.97 -20.07 13.52
CA THR A 55 -22.39 -19.79 13.74
C THR A 55 -22.79 -20.30 15.11
N VAL A 56 -23.12 -19.38 16.01
CA VAL A 56 -23.60 -19.72 17.36
C VAL A 56 -25.11 -19.59 17.41
N VAL A 57 -25.78 -20.68 17.80
CA VAL A 57 -27.23 -20.73 17.97
C VAL A 57 -27.56 -20.79 19.47
N LEU A 58 -28.37 -19.85 19.94
CA LEU A 58 -28.87 -19.85 21.31
C LEU A 58 -29.99 -20.89 21.46
N GLN A 59 -29.87 -21.75 22.45
CA GLN A 59 -30.81 -22.87 22.68
C GLN A 59 -31.50 -22.70 24.06
N ASP A 60 -32.63 -23.43 24.22
CA ASP A 60 -33.34 -23.46 25.50
C ASP A 60 -32.51 -24.20 26.54
N GLY A 61 -32.12 -23.47 27.61
CA GLY A 61 -31.35 -23.99 28.75
C GLY A 61 -32.14 -24.82 29.74
N THR A 62 -33.43 -25.02 29.55
CA THR A 62 -34.28 -25.84 30.45
C THR A 62 -34.14 -27.34 30.21
N ASN A 63 -33.61 -27.74 29.03
CA ASN A 63 -33.37 -29.10 28.66
C ASN A 63 -31.95 -29.55 29.03
N CYS A 64 -31.80 -30.69 29.68
CA CYS A 64 -30.51 -31.28 30.07
C CYS A 64 -29.79 -32.04 28.95
N ALA A 65 -30.39 -32.12 27.75
CA ALA A 65 -29.79 -32.80 26.61
C ALA A 65 -28.74 -31.93 25.91
N PHE A 66 -27.62 -32.52 25.53
CA PHE A 66 -26.62 -31.86 24.68
C PHE A 66 -27.07 -32.00 23.21
N THR A 67 -27.56 -30.87 22.63
CA THR A 67 -28.01 -30.80 21.23
C THR A 67 -27.20 -29.74 20.52
N PRO A 68 -26.10 -30.08 19.83
CA PRO A 68 -25.30 -29.10 19.11
C PRO A 68 -26.06 -28.56 17.90
N GLU A 69 -26.25 -27.23 17.82
CA GLU A 69 -26.93 -26.56 16.70
C GLU A 69 -26.02 -25.47 16.07
N GLY A 70 -24.81 -25.32 16.56
CA GLY A 70 -23.84 -24.42 15.97
C GLY A 70 -22.88 -25.11 15.02
N ASN A 71 -22.25 -24.36 14.14
CA ASN A 71 -21.17 -24.82 13.27
C ASN A 71 -19.93 -23.96 13.47
N ALA A 72 -18.76 -24.58 13.40
CA ALA A 72 -17.49 -23.90 13.39
C ALA A 72 -16.66 -24.45 12.21
N GLU A 73 -16.45 -23.62 11.21
CA GLU A 73 -15.65 -23.96 10.05
C GLU A 73 -14.31 -23.21 10.09
N LEU A 74 -13.22 -23.95 9.93
CA LEU A 74 -11.89 -23.38 9.77
C LEU A 74 -11.58 -23.35 8.28
N THR A 75 -11.56 -22.15 7.71
CA THR A 75 -11.21 -21.93 6.31
C THR A 75 -9.78 -21.41 6.23
N GLN A 76 -9.04 -21.84 5.22
CA GLN A 76 -7.68 -21.39 4.97
C GLN A 76 -7.62 -20.66 3.63
N ARG A 77 -6.98 -19.48 3.65
CA ARG A 77 -6.52 -18.79 2.43
C ARG A 77 -5.00 -18.78 2.44
N GLU A 78 -4.40 -18.78 1.27
CA GLU A 78 -2.96 -18.73 1.13
C GLU A 78 -2.53 -17.35 0.64
N VAL A 79 -1.67 -16.66 1.39
CA VAL A 79 -0.95 -15.51 0.88
C VAL A 79 0.32 -15.98 0.20
N GLU A 80 0.53 -15.55 -1.05
CA GLU A 80 1.71 -15.87 -1.83
C GLU A 80 2.61 -14.64 -1.97
N THR A 81 3.88 -14.76 -1.59
CA THR A 81 4.87 -13.70 -1.78
C THR A 81 5.78 -14.00 -2.95
N ALA A 82 6.15 -12.95 -3.69
CA ALA A 82 7.15 -13.02 -4.75
C ALA A 82 8.42 -12.27 -4.34
N LEU A 83 9.58 -12.86 -4.64
CA LEU A 83 10.87 -12.21 -4.48
C LEU A 83 11.07 -11.19 -5.61
N ILE A 84 11.25 -9.93 -5.24
CA ILE A 84 11.37 -8.80 -6.14
C ILE A 84 12.76 -8.18 -5.98
N LYS A 85 13.37 -7.85 -7.10
CA LYS A 85 14.70 -7.24 -7.17
C LYS A 85 14.62 -5.87 -7.86
N VAL A 86 15.34 -4.91 -7.29
CA VAL A 86 15.56 -3.59 -7.89
C VAL A 86 17.04 -3.37 -8.08
N ASP A 87 17.52 -3.40 -9.31
CA ASP A 87 18.89 -3.06 -9.69
C ASP A 87 18.93 -1.66 -10.28
N MET A 88 19.78 -0.81 -9.74
CA MET A 88 20.00 0.54 -10.25
C MET A 88 21.49 0.86 -10.38
N GLU A 89 21.83 1.60 -11.42
CA GLU A 89 23.16 2.17 -11.57
C GLU A 89 23.11 3.69 -11.76
N PHE A 90 24.05 4.40 -11.15
CA PHE A 90 24.14 5.84 -11.33
C PHE A 90 25.58 6.36 -11.29
N CYS A 91 25.85 7.36 -12.12
CA CYS A 91 27.18 7.91 -12.27
C CYS A 91 27.44 9.05 -11.25
N PRO A 92 28.53 8.99 -10.44
CA PRO A 92 28.86 10.02 -9.44
C PRO A 92 28.97 11.44 -10.02
N ARG A 93 29.43 11.54 -11.27
CA ARG A 93 29.61 12.85 -11.94
C ARG A 93 28.29 13.57 -12.22
N LYS A 94 27.21 12.80 -12.51
CA LYS A 94 25.85 13.35 -12.68
C LYS A 94 25.25 13.83 -11.37
N LEU A 95 25.62 13.21 -10.26
CA LEU A 95 25.16 13.57 -8.92
C LEU A 95 25.68 14.94 -8.46
N ARG A 96 26.86 15.36 -8.89
CA ARG A 96 27.43 16.68 -8.51
C ARG A 96 26.54 17.84 -8.92
N GLY A 97 25.95 17.79 -10.11
CA GLY A 97 25.01 18.82 -10.57
C GLY A 97 23.75 18.87 -9.71
N LYS A 98 23.23 17.71 -9.34
CA LYS A 98 22.06 17.56 -8.48
C LYS A 98 22.31 18.00 -7.04
N TYR A 99 23.49 17.76 -6.51
CA TYR A 99 23.89 18.22 -5.18
C TYR A 99 23.94 19.76 -5.08
N ALA A 100 24.49 20.41 -6.08
CA ALA A 100 24.52 21.87 -6.13
C ALA A 100 23.09 22.45 -6.21
N GLU A 101 22.22 21.83 -7.03
CA GLU A 101 20.81 22.20 -7.14
C GLU A 101 20.04 21.97 -5.81
N TYR A 102 20.32 20.86 -5.12
CA TYR A 102 19.76 20.55 -3.80
C TYR A 102 20.14 21.58 -2.74
N LEU A 103 21.42 21.97 -2.67
CA LEU A 103 21.89 23.00 -1.75
C LEU A 103 21.24 24.36 -2.00
N ILE A 104 21.04 24.73 -3.27
CA ILE A 104 20.38 26.00 -3.66
C ILE A 104 18.89 25.97 -3.32
N ARG A 105 18.19 24.87 -3.64
CA ARG A 105 16.74 24.74 -3.42
C ARG A 105 16.34 24.78 -1.94
N ASN A 106 17.13 24.17 -1.09
CA ASN A 106 16.79 24.06 0.34
C ASN A 106 17.27 25.24 1.18
N ASN A 107 17.70 26.38 0.54
CA ASN A 107 18.28 27.50 1.27
C ASN A 107 19.28 27.04 2.36
N ALA A 108 20.11 26.06 2.02
CA ALA A 108 21.02 25.37 2.95
C ALA A 108 22.13 26.29 3.50
N VAL A 109 21.83 27.58 3.59
CA VAL A 109 22.62 28.63 4.25
C VAL A 109 22.38 28.64 5.77
N GLU A 110 21.28 28.00 6.26
CA GLU A 110 21.11 27.82 7.70
C GLU A 110 21.90 26.59 8.16
N GLU A 111 23.05 26.88 8.74
CA GLU A 111 23.91 25.94 9.45
C GLU A 111 23.10 25.20 10.53
N GLY A 112 22.81 23.90 10.34
CA GLY A 112 22.21 23.05 11.36
C GLY A 112 21.14 22.06 10.91
N LYS A 113 20.62 22.14 9.67
CA LYS A 113 19.58 21.22 9.13
C LYS A 113 19.97 20.58 7.80
N LYS A 114 21.26 20.38 7.55
CA LYS A 114 21.72 19.71 6.33
C LYS A 114 21.55 18.21 6.52
N LEU A 115 20.53 17.62 5.90
CA LEU A 115 20.53 16.19 5.62
C LEU A 115 21.79 15.89 4.79
N PRO A 116 22.61 14.90 5.15
CA PRO A 116 23.69 14.44 4.30
C PRO A 116 23.17 14.14 2.89
N PHE A 117 23.98 14.44 1.89
CA PHE A 117 23.57 14.19 0.49
C PHE A 117 23.28 12.72 0.22
N GLU A 118 23.98 11.85 0.92
CA GLU A 118 23.82 10.40 0.93
C GLU A 118 22.41 10.02 1.38
N GLU A 119 21.96 10.57 2.49
CA GLU A 119 20.61 10.34 3.03
C GLU A 119 19.53 10.84 2.06
N TYR A 120 19.74 11.97 1.40
CA TYR A 120 18.81 12.49 0.40
C TYR A 120 18.63 11.53 -0.79
N ILE A 121 19.74 10.99 -1.33
CA ILE A 121 19.68 10.06 -2.46
C ILE A 121 18.97 8.77 -2.06
N VAL A 122 19.37 8.18 -0.95
CA VAL A 122 18.81 6.93 -0.47
C VAL A 122 17.31 7.09 -0.17
N ASN A 123 16.91 8.17 0.50
CA ASN A 123 15.51 8.46 0.76
C ASN A 123 14.69 8.62 -0.53
N PHE A 124 15.24 9.30 -1.54
CA PHE A 124 14.57 9.45 -2.84
C PHE A 124 14.34 8.11 -3.54
N ILE A 125 15.32 7.20 -3.46
CA ILE A 125 15.21 5.85 -4.04
C ILE A 125 14.15 5.04 -3.28
N ILE A 126 14.18 5.04 -1.95
CA ILE A 126 13.21 4.36 -1.10
C ILE A 126 11.78 4.86 -1.36
N ASP A 127 11.59 6.18 -1.45
CA ASP A 127 10.27 6.76 -1.75
C ASP A 127 9.75 6.31 -3.13
N SER A 128 10.65 6.22 -4.13
CA SER A 128 10.30 5.73 -5.47
C SER A 128 9.94 4.23 -5.47
N ILE A 129 10.67 3.41 -4.71
CA ILE A 129 10.36 1.97 -4.55
C ILE A 129 9.02 1.82 -3.83
N ASN A 130 8.78 2.55 -2.75
CA ASN A 130 7.52 2.52 -2.02
C ASN A 130 6.30 2.90 -2.88
N GLU A 131 6.44 3.87 -3.78
CA GLU A 131 5.38 4.24 -4.72
C GLU A 131 5.07 3.11 -5.73
N GLN A 132 6.11 2.40 -6.19
CA GLN A 132 5.94 1.25 -7.08
C GLN A 132 5.31 0.05 -6.34
N ILE A 133 5.75 -0.24 -5.11
CA ILE A 133 5.15 -1.28 -4.27
C ILE A 133 3.66 -0.99 -4.05
N GLU A 134 3.29 0.25 -3.69
CA GLU A 134 1.89 0.60 -3.49
C GLU A 134 1.06 0.43 -4.77
N THR A 135 1.62 0.79 -5.93
CA THR A 135 0.95 0.55 -7.22
C THR A 135 0.77 -0.93 -7.50
N MET A 136 1.78 -1.74 -7.21
CA MET A 136 1.75 -3.19 -7.38
C MET A 136 0.75 -3.86 -6.43
N MET A 137 0.68 -3.44 -5.17
CA MET A 137 -0.28 -3.95 -4.19
C MET A 137 -1.73 -3.77 -4.65
N TRP A 138 -2.05 -2.66 -5.31
CA TRP A 138 -3.41 -2.37 -5.76
C TRP A 138 -3.70 -2.89 -7.17
N GLN A 139 -2.79 -2.69 -8.11
CA GLN A 139 -2.99 -2.93 -9.54
C GLN A 139 -2.16 -4.10 -10.10
N GLY A 140 -1.50 -4.86 -9.23
CA GLY A 140 -0.71 -6.02 -9.63
C GLY A 140 -1.54 -7.03 -10.41
N ASP A 141 -0.96 -7.59 -11.45
CA ASP A 141 -1.57 -8.63 -12.24
C ASP A 141 -0.49 -9.48 -12.93
N THR A 142 -0.35 -10.71 -12.49
CA THR A 142 0.67 -11.66 -13.00
C THR A 142 0.46 -12.04 -14.46
N THR A 143 -0.69 -11.71 -15.06
CA THR A 143 -0.95 -11.93 -16.47
C THR A 143 -0.33 -10.84 -17.39
N LEU A 144 0.08 -9.71 -16.80
CA LEU A 144 0.71 -8.59 -17.53
C LEU A 144 2.20 -8.83 -17.80
N VAL A 145 2.53 -9.61 -18.81
CA VAL A 145 3.92 -10.03 -19.10
C VAL A 145 4.85 -8.83 -19.39
N ASP A 146 4.35 -7.81 -20.07
CA ASP A 146 5.14 -6.65 -20.51
C ASP A 146 5.25 -5.53 -19.46
N ASP A 147 4.46 -5.54 -18.42
CA ASP A 147 4.50 -4.53 -17.37
C ASP A 147 5.61 -4.84 -16.36
N LYS A 148 6.58 -3.93 -16.29
CA LYS A 148 7.76 -4.13 -15.44
C LYS A 148 7.48 -3.94 -13.94
N THR A 149 6.40 -3.25 -13.58
CA THR A 149 6.07 -2.89 -12.20
C THR A 149 5.00 -3.80 -11.60
N ARG A 150 3.95 -4.14 -12.37
CA ARG A 150 2.73 -4.76 -11.85
C ARG A 150 2.64 -6.27 -12.04
N LYS A 151 3.57 -6.89 -12.75
CA LYS A 151 3.51 -8.32 -13.11
C LYS A 151 3.90 -9.31 -12.01
N TRP A 152 4.43 -8.83 -10.88
CA TRP A 152 5.10 -9.70 -9.92
C TRP A 152 4.15 -10.40 -8.95
N ILE A 153 3.08 -9.73 -8.57
CA ILE A 153 2.03 -10.26 -7.68
C ILE A 153 0.65 -9.90 -8.22
N ASN A 154 -0.38 -10.62 -7.76
CA ASN A 154 -1.76 -10.19 -7.95
C ASN A 154 -2.10 -9.17 -6.87
N GLY A 155 -2.56 -7.98 -7.28
CA GLY A 155 -2.97 -6.91 -6.37
C GLY A 155 -4.42 -7.05 -5.92
N PHE A 156 -4.82 -6.24 -4.93
CA PHE A 156 -6.16 -6.28 -4.34
C PHE A 156 -7.29 -6.19 -5.35
N ILE A 157 -7.18 -5.35 -6.38
CA ILE A 157 -8.23 -5.26 -7.43
C ILE A 157 -8.34 -6.58 -8.21
N LYS A 158 -7.20 -7.20 -8.52
CA LYS A 158 -7.19 -8.45 -9.28
C LYS A 158 -7.74 -9.61 -8.46
N ILE A 159 -7.36 -9.68 -7.18
CA ILE A 159 -7.88 -10.68 -6.24
C ILE A 159 -9.38 -10.50 -6.09
N ALA A 160 -9.86 -9.27 -5.80
CA ALA A 160 -11.28 -8.98 -5.64
C ALA A 160 -12.10 -9.36 -6.87
N LYS A 161 -11.59 -9.14 -8.09
CA LYS A 161 -12.26 -9.55 -9.34
C LYS A 161 -12.27 -11.05 -9.59
N GLY A 162 -11.39 -11.79 -8.98
CA GLY A 162 -11.29 -13.23 -9.12
C GLY A 162 -12.15 -14.02 -8.14
N GLU A 163 -12.72 -13.37 -7.14
CA GLU A 163 -13.52 -13.99 -6.09
C GLU A 163 -15.00 -13.78 -6.34
N ASP A 164 -15.76 -14.86 -6.37
CA ASP A 164 -17.23 -14.83 -6.60
C ASP A 164 -18.01 -14.24 -5.41
N ASP A 165 -17.40 -14.24 -4.21
CA ASP A 165 -18.03 -13.76 -2.97
C ASP A 165 -17.93 -12.24 -2.79
N VAL A 166 -17.14 -11.55 -3.61
CA VAL A 166 -17.01 -10.08 -3.58
C VAL A 166 -18.27 -9.43 -4.14
N ILE A 167 -18.70 -8.37 -3.47
CA ILE A 167 -19.89 -7.62 -3.91
C ILE A 167 -19.48 -6.63 -5.00
N ASP A 168 -19.84 -6.95 -6.25
CA ASP A 168 -19.56 -6.10 -7.40
C ASP A 168 -20.64 -5.04 -7.60
N VAL A 169 -20.22 -3.77 -7.74
CA VAL A 169 -21.09 -2.64 -8.02
C VAL A 169 -20.73 -2.00 -9.36
N ALA A 170 -21.56 -2.20 -10.36
CA ALA A 170 -21.40 -1.54 -11.66
C ALA A 170 -21.88 -0.10 -11.59
N ILE A 171 -20.97 0.87 -11.79
CA ILE A 171 -21.24 2.30 -11.70
C ILE A 171 -21.26 2.90 -13.12
N ALA A 172 -22.38 3.57 -13.48
CA ALA A 172 -22.46 4.21 -14.77
C ALA A 172 -21.45 5.37 -14.92
N SER A 173 -20.87 5.54 -16.10
CA SER A 173 -19.90 6.63 -16.38
C SER A 173 -20.50 8.05 -16.27
N THR A 174 -21.83 8.16 -16.28
CA THR A 174 -22.56 9.42 -16.12
C THR A 174 -22.71 9.89 -14.69
N LYS A 175 -22.42 9.02 -13.70
CA LYS A 175 -22.53 9.38 -12.28
C LYS A 175 -21.40 10.30 -11.83
N THR A 176 -21.72 11.18 -10.90
CA THR A 176 -20.74 12.02 -10.24
C THR A 176 -19.85 11.21 -9.30
N ALA A 177 -18.74 11.78 -8.84
CA ALA A 177 -17.86 11.10 -7.90
C ALA A 177 -18.55 10.82 -6.56
N TYR A 178 -19.39 11.76 -6.11
CA TYR A 178 -20.19 11.59 -4.90
C TYR A 178 -21.20 10.42 -5.04
N GLU A 179 -21.95 10.38 -6.15
CA GLU A 179 -22.90 9.29 -6.40
C GLU A 179 -22.21 7.94 -6.51
N ALA A 180 -21.05 7.88 -7.18
CA ALA A 180 -20.26 6.65 -7.30
C ALA A 180 -19.81 6.11 -5.93
N ILE A 181 -19.32 6.98 -5.06
CA ILE A 181 -18.91 6.60 -3.70
C ILE A 181 -20.12 6.21 -2.85
N THR A 182 -21.25 6.90 -3.02
CA THR A 182 -22.49 6.58 -2.31
C THR A 182 -23.06 5.24 -2.72
N ASP A 183 -23.00 4.86 -4.01
CA ASP A 183 -23.43 3.53 -4.47
C ASP A 183 -22.60 2.42 -3.81
N VAL A 184 -21.29 2.60 -3.75
CA VAL A 184 -20.40 1.65 -3.06
C VAL A 184 -20.72 1.59 -1.57
N TYR A 185 -20.93 2.74 -0.92
CA TYR A 185 -21.31 2.80 0.50
C TYR A 185 -22.63 2.04 0.76
N MET A 186 -23.64 2.22 -0.08
CA MET A 186 -24.95 1.54 0.08
C MET A 186 -24.88 0.04 -0.15
N ALA A 187 -23.86 -0.44 -0.82
CA ALA A 187 -23.62 -1.87 -1.04
C ALA A 187 -22.83 -2.54 0.10
N ILE A 188 -22.27 -1.76 1.04
CA ILE A 188 -21.51 -2.33 2.17
C ILE A 188 -22.46 -3.09 3.10
N PRO A 189 -22.17 -4.37 3.43
CA PRO A 189 -22.97 -5.14 4.37
C PRO A 189 -23.02 -4.50 5.76
N GLU A 190 -24.15 -4.60 6.47
CA GLU A 190 -24.33 -4.02 7.81
C GLU A 190 -23.27 -4.51 8.80
N LYS A 191 -22.88 -5.78 8.74
CA LYS A 191 -21.81 -6.37 9.57
C LYS A 191 -20.47 -5.64 9.39
N VAL A 192 -20.17 -5.18 8.15
CA VAL A 192 -18.93 -4.47 7.83
C VAL A 192 -18.98 -3.02 8.31
N LEU A 193 -20.19 -2.39 8.30
CA LEU A 193 -20.35 -1.02 8.81
C LEU A 193 -19.96 -0.88 10.29
N GLU A 194 -20.19 -1.92 11.09
CA GLU A 194 -19.78 -1.96 12.50
C GLU A 194 -18.25 -2.02 12.69
N MET A 195 -17.51 -2.43 11.67
CA MET A 195 -16.04 -2.58 11.69
C MET A 195 -15.29 -1.33 11.20
N SER A 196 -15.96 -0.18 11.10
CA SER A 196 -15.38 1.08 10.61
C SER A 196 -14.71 0.95 9.23
N PRO A 197 -15.46 0.62 8.17
CA PRO A 197 -14.92 0.42 6.84
C PRO A 197 -14.31 1.69 6.26
N GLU A 198 -13.37 1.49 5.36
CA GLU A 198 -12.75 2.55 4.56
C GLU A 198 -13.06 2.31 3.07
N ILE A 199 -13.32 3.41 2.34
CA ILE A 199 -13.53 3.40 0.89
C ILE A 199 -12.26 3.94 0.24
N TYR A 200 -11.53 3.06 -0.43
CA TYR A 200 -10.28 3.40 -1.12
C TYR A 200 -10.57 3.86 -2.53
N VAL A 201 -10.10 5.06 -2.87
CA VAL A 201 -10.36 5.69 -4.16
C VAL A 201 -9.08 6.25 -4.79
N SER A 202 -9.10 6.38 -6.12
CA SER A 202 -8.00 7.01 -6.84
C SER A 202 -7.86 8.50 -6.48
N PRO A 203 -6.64 9.08 -6.56
CA PRO A 203 -6.42 10.49 -6.27
C PRO A 203 -7.23 11.43 -7.17
N ALA A 204 -7.52 11.01 -8.40
CA ALA A 204 -8.33 11.80 -9.34
C ALA A 204 -9.80 11.82 -8.92
N LEU A 205 -10.35 10.66 -8.53
CA LEU A 205 -11.72 10.52 -8.07
C LEU A 205 -11.92 11.27 -6.74
N PHE A 206 -10.97 11.14 -5.82
CA PHE A 206 -11.01 11.86 -4.54
C PHE A 206 -11.07 13.38 -4.72
N ARG A 207 -10.28 13.95 -5.65
CA ARG A 207 -10.33 15.39 -5.93
C ARG A 207 -11.68 15.82 -6.47
N LYS A 208 -12.29 15.04 -7.38
CA LYS A 208 -13.64 15.32 -7.90
C LYS A 208 -14.67 15.25 -6.78
N PHE A 209 -14.61 14.21 -5.94
CA PHE A 209 -15.49 14.03 -4.79
C PHE A 209 -15.45 15.24 -3.84
N VAL A 210 -14.25 15.69 -3.44
CA VAL A 210 -14.10 16.87 -2.56
C VAL A 210 -14.65 18.12 -3.22
N GLN A 211 -14.44 18.31 -4.52
CA GLN A 211 -14.97 19.46 -5.26
C GLN A 211 -16.51 19.45 -5.30
N GLU A 212 -17.13 18.30 -5.54
CA GLU A 212 -18.58 18.13 -5.53
C GLU A 212 -19.18 18.40 -4.14
N MET A 213 -18.51 17.90 -3.08
CA MET A 213 -18.91 18.17 -1.68
C MET A 213 -18.91 19.67 -1.37
N VAL A 214 -17.91 20.40 -1.84
CA VAL A 214 -17.85 21.87 -1.69
C VAL A 214 -19.00 22.54 -2.44
N GLN A 215 -19.31 22.09 -3.66
CA GLN A 215 -20.42 22.63 -4.46
C GLN A 215 -21.80 22.38 -3.82
N MET A 216 -21.96 21.24 -3.15
CA MET A 216 -23.20 20.89 -2.43
C MET A 216 -23.30 21.54 -1.04
N ASN A 217 -22.34 22.38 -0.64
CA ASN A 217 -22.24 22.99 0.70
C ASN A 217 -22.15 21.97 1.86
N TYR A 218 -21.67 20.75 1.59
CA TYR A 218 -21.44 19.71 2.62
C TYR A 218 -20.04 19.80 3.26
N TYR A 219 -19.44 20.99 3.29
CA TYR A 219 -18.06 21.19 3.70
C TYR A 219 -17.90 21.62 5.17
N HIS A 220 -18.40 20.86 6.08
CA HIS A 220 -18.00 21.04 7.47
C HIS A 220 -16.68 20.28 7.70
N PHE A 221 -15.57 20.87 7.25
CA PHE A 221 -14.25 20.30 7.53
C PHE A 221 -13.87 20.59 8.98
N PRO A 222 -13.72 19.58 9.86
CA PRO A 222 -13.10 19.79 11.15
C PRO A 222 -11.68 20.33 10.94
N VAL A 223 -11.32 21.35 11.72
CA VAL A 223 -9.96 21.90 11.71
C VAL A 223 -9.00 20.77 12.11
N GLY A 224 -8.05 20.42 11.22
CA GLY A 224 -7.08 19.35 11.46
C GLY A 224 -7.36 18.01 10.77
N THR A 225 -8.35 17.94 9.87
CA THR A 225 -8.56 16.73 9.06
C THR A 225 -7.31 16.39 8.24
N PRO A 226 -6.80 15.14 8.30
CA PRO A 226 -5.64 14.74 7.51
C PRO A 226 -5.85 14.94 6.02
N VAL A 227 -4.84 15.43 5.32
CA VAL A 227 -4.90 15.62 3.87
C VAL A 227 -4.93 14.24 3.19
N GLY A 228 -6.07 13.88 2.60
CA GLY A 228 -6.23 12.61 1.87
C GLY A 228 -7.25 11.66 2.46
N GLU A 229 -7.92 12.05 3.55
CA GLU A 229 -9.05 11.35 4.13
C GLU A 229 -10.24 12.28 4.24
N PHE A 230 -11.43 11.75 4.05
CA PHE A 230 -12.67 12.47 4.23
C PHE A 230 -13.73 11.52 4.80
N VAL A 231 -14.42 11.91 5.87
CA VAL A 231 -15.54 11.14 6.40
C VAL A 231 -16.80 11.45 5.60
N LEU A 232 -17.47 10.43 5.10
CA LEU A 232 -18.72 10.60 4.33
C LEU A 232 -19.78 11.24 5.25
N PRO A 233 -20.43 12.35 4.81
CA PRO A 233 -21.37 13.08 5.67
C PRO A 233 -22.52 12.21 6.18
N GLY A 234 -22.75 12.26 7.49
CA GLY A 234 -23.79 11.46 8.15
C GLY A 234 -23.42 10.02 8.42
N THR A 235 -22.17 9.63 8.23
CA THR A 235 -21.66 8.28 8.46
C THR A 235 -20.31 8.32 9.19
N ASP A 236 -19.84 7.14 9.63
CA ASP A 236 -18.50 6.96 10.21
C ASP A 236 -17.49 6.44 9.17
N VAL A 237 -17.92 6.26 7.91
CA VAL A 237 -17.11 5.67 6.85
C VAL A 237 -16.15 6.70 6.29
N LYS A 238 -14.88 6.32 6.19
CA LYS A 238 -13.82 7.16 5.65
C LYS A 238 -13.59 6.89 4.17
N VAL A 239 -13.53 7.95 3.38
CA VAL A 239 -13.06 7.91 2.00
C VAL A 239 -11.57 8.25 2.00
N VAL A 240 -10.74 7.31 1.57
CA VAL A 240 -9.28 7.39 1.62
C VAL A 240 -8.70 7.49 0.22
N LYS A 241 -7.88 8.52 0.03
CA LYS A 241 -7.12 8.70 -1.21
C LYS A 241 -5.91 7.76 -1.22
N THR A 242 -5.86 6.83 -2.19
CA THR A 242 -4.79 5.85 -2.34
C THR A 242 -4.01 6.06 -3.64
N LYS A 243 -2.69 6.26 -3.53
CA LYS A 243 -1.83 6.45 -4.71
C LYS A 243 -1.80 5.21 -5.60
N GLY A 244 -1.85 4.03 -5.01
CA GLY A 244 -1.85 2.76 -5.72
C GLY A 244 -3.03 2.58 -6.69
N LEU A 245 -4.14 3.29 -6.47
CA LEU A 245 -5.30 3.31 -7.38
C LEU A 245 -5.20 4.39 -8.48
N ALA A 246 -4.06 5.08 -8.60
CA ALA A 246 -3.90 6.12 -9.62
C ALA A 246 -4.11 5.57 -11.03
N GLY A 247 -4.93 6.27 -11.82
CA GLY A 247 -5.27 5.86 -13.19
C GLY A 247 -6.33 4.78 -13.31
N THR A 248 -6.81 4.19 -12.21
CA THR A 248 -7.90 3.22 -12.21
C THR A 248 -9.26 3.91 -12.05
N ARG A 249 -10.31 3.17 -12.39
CA ARG A 249 -11.71 3.55 -12.19
C ARG A 249 -12.38 2.69 -11.11
N SER A 250 -11.58 1.90 -10.41
CA SER A 250 -12.06 1.00 -9.37
C SER A 250 -12.11 1.72 -8.02
N ILE A 251 -13.10 1.38 -7.24
CA ILE A 251 -13.32 1.81 -5.86
C ILE A 251 -13.40 0.53 -5.04
N LEU A 252 -12.65 0.42 -3.96
CA LEU A 252 -12.70 -0.75 -3.09
C LEU A 252 -13.11 -0.32 -1.69
N ALA A 253 -14.11 -0.97 -1.11
CA ALA A 253 -14.57 -0.70 0.25
C ALA A 253 -14.49 -1.96 1.10
N THR A 254 -13.80 -1.87 2.22
CA THR A 254 -13.68 -2.91 3.24
C THR A 254 -13.10 -2.32 4.52
N PHE A 255 -13.09 -3.07 5.61
CA PHE A 255 -12.36 -2.64 6.81
C PHE A 255 -10.84 -2.90 6.65
N PRO A 256 -9.98 -2.01 7.17
CA PRO A 256 -8.54 -2.06 6.90
C PRO A 256 -7.86 -3.39 7.23
N GLN A 257 -8.30 -4.06 8.29
CA GLN A 257 -7.73 -5.32 8.76
C GLN A 257 -8.04 -6.51 7.83
N ASN A 258 -8.97 -6.35 6.88
CA ASN A 258 -9.28 -7.37 5.86
C ASN A 258 -8.22 -7.45 4.76
N LEU A 259 -7.43 -6.40 4.60
CA LEU A 259 -6.35 -6.33 3.62
C LEU A 259 -5.04 -6.73 4.28
N PHE A 260 -4.39 -7.76 3.73
CA PHE A 260 -3.11 -8.27 4.22
C PHE A 260 -1.99 -7.93 3.26
N TYR A 261 -0.91 -7.43 3.82
CA TYR A 261 0.38 -7.29 3.14
C TYR A 261 1.38 -8.24 3.79
N ALA A 262 1.94 -9.15 3.01
CA ALA A 262 2.93 -10.10 3.47
C ALA A 262 4.32 -9.71 2.98
N CYS A 263 5.29 -9.76 3.89
CA CYS A 263 6.71 -9.51 3.61
C CYS A 263 7.58 -10.44 4.45
N ASP A 264 8.80 -10.66 4.01
CA ASP A 264 9.81 -11.39 4.78
C ASP A 264 10.81 -10.38 5.35
N MET A 265 10.69 -10.10 6.65
CA MET A 265 11.59 -9.18 7.36
C MET A 265 12.46 -9.88 8.42
N GLU A 266 12.30 -11.20 8.57
CA GLU A 266 13.02 -11.96 9.60
C GLU A 266 14.32 -12.58 9.08
N ASP A 267 14.54 -12.62 7.76
CA ASP A 267 15.74 -13.20 7.14
C ASP A 267 16.54 -12.20 6.32
N ASP A 268 17.81 -12.54 6.10
CA ASP A 268 18.82 -11.87 5.27
C ASP A 268 18.41 -11.66 3.79
N ASN A 269 17.17 -12.01 3.41
CA ASN A 269 16.64 -11.89 2.04
C ASN A 269 16.12 -10.50 1.69
N GLU A 270 15.84 -9.64 2.69
CA GLU A 270 15.57 -8.23 2.44
C GLU A 270 16.85 -7.45 2.60
N ASP A 271 17.53 -7.22 1.51
CA ASP A 271 18.85 -6.62 1.51
C ASP A 271 18.92 -5.35 0.66
N ILE A 272 19.66 -4.37 1.16
CA ILE A 272 20.04 -3.17 0.43
C ILE A 272 21.55 -3.12 0.39
N ASP A 273 22.08 -3.36 -0.79
CA ASP A 273 23.50 -3.23 -1.04
C ASP A 273 23.81 -2.07 -2.01
N LEU A 274 24.74 -1.22 -1.60
CA LEU A 274 25.22 -0.14 -2.45
C LEU A 274 26.73 -0.15 -2.50
N TRP A 275 27.29 -0.35 -3.68
CA TRP A 275 28.73 -0.35 -3.87
C TRP A 275 29.19 0.46 -5.08
N TYR A 276 30.44 0.88 -5.07
CA TYR A 276 31.08 1.55 -6.19
C TYR A 276 31.86 0.55 -7.06
N SER A 277 31.45 0.37 -8.31
CA SER A 277 32.18 -0.40 -9.30
C SER A 277 33.33 0.44 -9.87
N LYS A 278 34.57 0.00 -9.62
CA LYS A 278 35.76 0.68 -10.15
C LYS A 278 35.92 0.47 -11.66
N ASP A 279 35.44 -0.65 -12.16
CA ASP A 279 35.55 -1.02 -13.57
C ASP A 279 34.60 -0.18 -14.42
N ASP A 280 33.33 -0.05 -14.00
CA ASP A 280 32.29 0.71 -14.70
C ASP A 280 32.28 2.18 -14.31
N ARG A 281 32.92 2.56 -13.19
CA ARG A 281 32.95 3.91 -12.59
C ARG A 281 31.55 4.44 -12.25
N VAL A 282 30.68 3.54 -11.77
CA VAL A 282 29.30 3.83 -11.34
C VAL A 282 29.03 3.26 -9.96
N PHE A 283 28.07 3.85 -9.26
CA PHE A 283 27.43 3.21 -8.12
C PHE A 283 26.42 2.18 -8.61
N LYS A 284 26.40 1.03 -7.96
CA LYS A 284 25.41 -0.03 -8.16
C LYS A 284 24.64 -0.19 -6.86
N LEU A 285 23.32 -0.16 -6.97
CA LEU A 285 22.38 -0.41 -5.88
C LEU A 285 21.60 -1.65 -6.22
N GLU A 286 21.54 -2.57 -5.29
CA GLU A 286 20.69 -3.75 -5.31
C GLU A 286 19.76 -3.72 -4.11
N VAL A 287 18.46 -3.92 -4.34
CA VAL A 287 17.47 -4.05 -3.29
C VAL A 287 16.68 -5.32 -3.56
N LEU A 288 16.64 -6.23 -2.59
CA LEU A 288 15.89 -7.48 -2.62
C LEU A 288 14.81 -7.42 -1.54
N PHE A 289 13.58 -7.81 -1.87
CA PHE A 289 12.50 -7.91 -0.90
C PHE A 289 11.42 -8.89 -1.35
N ASN A 290 10.72 -9.48 -0.39
CA ASN A 290 9.54 -10.29 -0.62
C ASN A 290 8.29 -9.42 -0.44
N SER A 291 7.32 -9.57 -1.34
CA SER A 291 6.06 -8.84 -1.27
C SER A 291 4.91 -9.71 -1.75
N GLY A 292 3.80 -9.68 -1.03
CA GLY A 292 2.56 -10.34 -1.38
C GLY A 292 1.36 -9.61 -0.78
N VAL A 293 0.18 -9.80 -1.34
CA VAL A 293 -1.06 -9.27 -0.78
C VAL A 293 -2.16 -10.30 -0.85
N GLU A 294 -3.10 -10.24 0.09
CA GLU A 294 -4.27 -11.10 0.12
C GLU A 294 -5.46 -10.40 0.79
N ILE A 295 -6.66 -10.82 0.44
CA ILE A 295 -7.91 -10.38 1.06
C ILE A 295 -8.40 -11.52 1.96
N ALA A 296 -8.59 -11.23 3.25
CA ALA A 296 -8.99 -12.22 4.22
C ALA A 296 -10.42 -12.74 3.99
N TYR A 297 -11.36 -11.82 3.96
CA TYR A 297 -12.80 -12.10 3.85
C TYR A 297 -13.36 -11.45 2.58
N PRO A 298 -13.44 -12.16 1.46
CA PRO A 298 -13.97 -11.60 0.19
C PRO A 298 -15.44 -11.16 0.30
N ASP A 299 -16.26 -11.87 1.06
CA ASP A 299 -17.67 -11.57 1.33
C ASP A 299 -17.89 -10.22 2.04
N MET A 300 -16.82 -9.66 2.61
CA MET A 300 -16.80 -8.36 3.28
C MET A 300 -16.14 -7.25 2.45
N VAL A 301 -15.98 -7.49 1.16
CA VAL A 301 -15.40 -6.53 0.21
C VAL A 301 -16.45 -6.08 -0.79
N VAL A 302 -16.49 -4.79 -1.05
CA VAL A 302 -17.28 -4.20 -2.14
C VAL A 302 -16.34 -3.62 -3.18
N LEU A 303 -16.47 -4.06 -4.42
CA LEU A 303 -15.71 -3.56 -5.56
C LEU A 303 -16.63 -2.74 -6.47
N GLY A 304 -16.44 -1.45 -6.53
CA GLY A 304 -17.12 -0.55 -7.46
C GLY A 304 -16.29 -0.35 -8.72
N GLU A 305 -16.88 -0.52 -9.89
CA GLU A 305 -16.23 -0.23 -11.16
C GLU A 305 -17.03 0.81 -11.96
N ILE A 306 -16.38 1.95 -12.25
CA ILE A 306 -16.96 3.00 -13.08
C ILE A 306 -16.77 2.61 -14.54
N ALA A 307 -17.88 2.50 -15.28
CA ALA A 307 -17.89 2.17 -16.70
C ALA A 307 -16.98 3.10 -17.54
N ALA A 308 -16.50 2.56 -18.66
CA ALA A 308 -15.54 3.27 -19.53
C ALA A 308 -16.19 4.45 -20.28
#